data_eb2e2374b572b7e9f0ba29d926e02993
#
_entry.id   eb2e2374b572b7e9f0ba29d926e02993
#
_cell.length_a   1.000
_cell.length_b   1.000
_cell.length_c   1.000
_cell.angle_alpha   90.00
_cell.angle_beta   90.00
_cell.angle_gamma   90.00
#
_symmetry.space_group_name_H-M   'P 1'
#
loop_
_entity.id
_entity.type
_entity.pdbx_description
1 polymer ?
#
loop_
_entity_poly.entity_id
_entity_poly.type
_entity_poly.pdbx_seq_one_letter_code
_entity_poly.pdbx_strand_id
1 'polypeptide(L)'
;RTRLLLAFYYPQETTEDMGPTSIVPGSHYYNTSGGALDGAEEMLVTMKAGAVAIVNYDIWHRGTANRSDRPRYMMKFLFARMSEPDAPTWDTGGHRWSNDAGNGHAAMHRHMWDWHGGRTNGNAASDGGGSNGSVSSLADTVLNGSEAGAIDAAYRLGDLGSAAVPDLIELLKDDSGREWWEQKLSSTKGK
;
A
#
# COMPACT_ATOMS: atom_id res chain seq x y z
N ARG A 1 -7.23 -2.40 4.71
CA ARG A 1 -8.04 -2.97 3.60
C ARG A 1 -8.57 -1.86 2.72
N THR A 2 -8.43 -2.00 1.40
CA THR A 2 -8.91 -0.99 0.45
C THR A 2 -10.41 -0.80 0.55
N ARG A 3 -10.85 0.42 0.84
CA ARG A 3 -12.25 0.79 0.95
C ARG A 3 -12.78 1.46 -0.31
N LEU A 4 -11.92 2.17 -1.01
CA LEU A 4 -12.24 2.93 -2.21
C LEU A 4 -11.35 2.47 -3.36
N LEU A 5 -11.96 2.23 -4.52
CA LEU A 5 -11.29 1.86 -5.76
C LEU A 5 -11.67 2.82 -6.87
N LEU A 6 -10.71 3.14 -7.72
CA LEU A 6 -10.94 3.84 -8.98
C LEU A 6 -10.83 2.84 -10.14
N ALA A 7 -11.77 2.88 -11.05
CA ALA A 7 -11.67 2.25 -12.35
C ALA A 7 -11.56 3.31 -13.44
N PHE A 8 -10.48 3.27 -14.21
CA PHE A 8 -10.24 4.13 -15.37
C PHE A 8 -10.58 3.33 -16.62
N TYR A 9 -11.70 3.63 -17.23
CA TYR A 9 -12.08 3.03 -18.51
C TYR A 9 -11.56 3.86 -19.69
N TYR A 10 -10.92 3.21 -20.60
CA TYR A 10 -10.32 3.79 -21.81
C TYR A 10 -11.16 3.44 -23.04
N PRO A 11 -12.06 4.35 -23.51
CA PRO A 11 -12.89 4.10 -24.69
C PRO A 11 -12.07 4.08 -25.99
N GLN A 12 -10.86 4.57 -25.94
CA GLN A 12 -9.92 4.61 -27.06
C GLN A 12 -8.52 4.15 -26.61
N GLU A 13 -7.70 3.73 -27.56
CA GLU A 13 -6.28 3.50 -27.29
C GLU A 13 -5.64 4.81 -26.79
N THR A 14 -4.91 4.71 -25.69
CA THR A 14 -4.17 5.82 -25.07
C THR A 14 -2.70 5.48 -25.08
N THR A 15 -1.97 6.15 -25.95
CA THR A 15 -0.51 6.03 -26.11
C THR A 15 0.22 7.06 -25.25
N GLU A 16 1.53 6.93 -25.13
CA GLU A 16 2.35 7.79 -24.27
C GLU A 16 2.25 9.28 -24.65
N ASP A 17 2.23 9.58 -25.97
CA ASP A 17 2.13 10.93 -26.50
C ASP A 17 0.76 11.59 -26.26
N MET A 18 -0.28 10.79 -26.02
CA MET A 18 -1.62 11.28 -25.72
C MET A 18 -1.80 11.78 -24.29
N GLY A 19 -0.76 11.80 -23.48
CA GLY A 19 -0.81 12.28 -22.10
C GLY A 19 -1.60 11.34 -21.18
N PRO A 20 -1.20 10.05 -21.04
CA PRO A 20 -1.88 9.12 -20.15
C PRO A 20 -1.84 9.58 -18.70
N THR A 21 -2.65 8.95 -17.87
CA THR A 21 -2.50 9.09 -16.42
C THR A 21 -1.17 8.49 -16.00
N SER A 22 -0.41 9.20 -15.19
CA SER A 22 0.76 8.68 -14.49
C SER A 22 0.38 8.30 -13.08
N ILE A 23 0.91 7.21 -12.59
CA ILE A 23 0.75 6.73 -11.21
C ILE A 23 2.10 6.44 -10.58
N VAL A 24 2.17 6.50 -9.25
CA VAL A 24 3.32 6.04 -8.47
C VAL A 24 2.93 4.71 -7.81
N PRO A 25 3.42 3.56 -8.30
CA PRO A 25 3.08 2.26 -7.73
C PRO A 25 3.42 2.18 -6.23
N GLY A 26 2.50 1.62 -5.43
CA GLY A 26 2.70 1.46 -3.98
C GLY A 26 2.43 2.72 -3.14
N SER A 27 2.26 3.89 -3.75
CA SER A 27 2.10 5.17 -3.01
C SER A 27 0.87 5.25 -2.13
N HIS A 28 -0.13 4.42 -2.36
CA HIS A 28 -1.37 4.37 -1.58
C HIS A 28 -1.20 3.79 -0.16
N TYR A 29 -0.03 3.28 0.16
CA TYR A 29 0.29 2.80 1.51
C TYR A 29 0.77 3.91 2.44
N TYR A 30 1.14 5.08 1.90
CA TYR A 30 1.77 6.16 2.66
C TYR A 30 0.79 7.26 3.00
N ASN A 31 0.89 7.77 4.23
CA ASN A 31 0.11 8.90 4.71
C ASN A 31 0.85 10.24 4.51
N THR A 32 2.18 10.19 4.34
CA THR A 32 2.97 11.40 4.17
C THR A 32 2.89 11.91 2.73
N SER A 33 2.45 13.16 2.60
CA SER A 33 2.49 13.89 1.33
C SER A 33 3.81 14.64 1.21
N GLY A 34 4.67 14.23 0.34
CA GLY A 34 5.94 14.89 0.06
C GLY A 34 7.15 14.17 0.67
N GLY A 35 8.30 14.33 0.04
CA GLY A 35 9.57 13.71 0.43
C GLY A 35 9.62 12.18 0.27
N ALA A 36 8.63 11.47 0.75
CA ALA A 36 8.56 10.01 0.62
C ALA A 36 8.43 9.51 -0.83
N LEU A 37 8.03 10.39 -1.75
CA LEU A 37 7.89 10.09 -3.17
C LEU A 37 8.90 10.84 -4.04
N ASP A 38 9.80 11.61 -3.44
CA ASP A 38 10.88 12.29 -4.17
C ASP A 38 11.78 11.23 -4.82
N GLY A 39 11.86 11.26 -6.14
CA GLY A 39 12.59 10.25 -6.91
C GLY A 39 11.85 8.93 -7.14
N ALA A 40 10.59 8.79 -6.70
CA ALA A 40 9.79 7.62 -7.01
C ALA A 40 9.51 7.53 -8.52
N GLU A 41 9.65 6.33 -9.07
CA GLU A 41 9.40 6.08 -10.48
C GLU A 41 7.91 6.15 -10.79
N GLU A 42 7.54 7.04 -11.71
CA GLU A 42 6.19 7.13 -12.24
C GLU A 42 5.96 6.12 -13.36
N MET A 43 4.82 5.48 -13.35
CA MET A 43 4.39 4.57 -14.41
C MET A 43 3.27 5.22 -15.23
N LEU A 44 3.45 5.30 -16.54
CA LEU A 44 2.42 5.77 -17.46
C LEU A 44 1.40 4.66 -17.73
N VAL A 45 0.12 4.95 -17.51
CA VAL A 45 -0.98 4.01 -17.74
C VAL A 45 -1.42 4.10 -19.20
N THR A 46 -0.61 3.53 -20.09
CA THR A 46 -0.97 3.38 -21.53
C THR A 46 -1.88 2.17 -21.68
N MET A 47 -2.97 2.30 -22.46
CA MET A 47 -4.00 1.27 -22.53
C MET A 47 -4.55 1.13 -23.94
N LYS A 48 -4.97 -0.09 -24.28
CA LYS A 48 -5.76 -0.37 -25.47
C LYS A 48 -7.20 0.10 -25.29
N ALA A 49 -7.89 0.37 -26.41
CA ALA A 49 -9.31 0.67 -26.38
C ALA A 49 -10.12 -0.46 -25.71
N GLY A 50 -11.06 -0.09 -24.86
CA GLY A 50 -11.91 -1.01 -24.10
C GLY A 50 -11.25 -1.54 -22.80
N ALA A 51 -10.01 -1.18 -22.51
CA ALA A 51 -9.34 -1.59 -21.29
C ALA A 51 -9.84 -0.82 -20.05
N VAL A 52 -9.72 -1.46 -18.89
CA VAL A 52 -10.01 -0.86 -17.59
C VAL A 52 -8.79 -1.04 -16.70
N ALA A 53 -8.25 0.05 -16.16
CA ALA A 53 -7.27 0.01 -15.08
C ALA A 53 -7.99 0.19 -13.73
N ILE A 54 -7.80 -0.78 -12.82
CA ILE A 54 -8.34 -0.71 -11.46
C ILE A 54 -7.20 -0.36 -10.52
N VAL A 55 -7.36 0.73 -9.78
CA VAL A 55 -6.35 1.24 -8.86
C VAL A 55 -6.96 1.58 -7.50
N ASN A 56 -6.14 1.60 -6.45
CA ASN A 56 -6.55 2.14 -5.16
C ASN A 56 -6.87 3.63 -5.31
N TYR A 57 -7.88 4.12 -4.58
CA TYR A 57 -8.26 5.54 -4.61
C TYR A 57 -7.11 6.47 -4.19
N ASP A 58 -6.34 6.06 -3.18
CA ASP A 58 -5.27 6.86 -2.59
C ASP A 58 -3.94 6.79 -3.37
N ILE A 59 -3.92 6.06 -4.50
CA ILE A 59 -2.70 6.02 -5.32
C ILE A 59 -2.38 7.42 -5.86
N TRP A 60 -1.15 7.83 -5.71
CA TRP A 60 -0.70 9.09 -6.28
C TRP A 60 -0.74 9.00 -7.79
N HIS A 61 -1.48 9.92 -8.38
CA HIS A 61 -1.67 9.97 -9.83
C HIS A 61 -1.82 11.40 -10.31
N ARG A 62 -1.40 11.63 -11.53
CA ARG A 62 -1.59 12.91 -12.23
C ARG A 62 -1.89 12.70 -13.71
N GLY A 63 -2.47 13.71 -14.34
CA GLY A 63 -2.51 13.78 -15.79
C GLY A 63 -1.14 14.19 -16.33
N THR A 64 -0.72 13.59 -17.44
CA THR A 64 0.45 14.04 -18.21
C THR A 64 0.02 14.87 -19.40
N ALA A 65 0.95 15.64 -20.00
CA ALA A 65 0.64 16.49 -21.12
C ALA A 65 0.32 15.68 -22.39
N ASN A 66 -0.80 15.98 -23.03
CA ASN A 66 -1.11 15.46 -24.36
C ASN A 66 -0.27 16.23 -25.39
N ARG A 67 0.61 15.53 -26.09
CA ARG A 67 1.48 16.05 -27.16
C ARG A 67 1.05 15.60 -28.55
N SER A 68 -0.03 14.78 -28.61
CA SER A 68 -0.61 14.33 -29.85
C SER A 68 -1.58 15.36 -30.42
N ASP A 69 -2.00 15.17 -31.64
CA ASP A 69 -3.05 15.98 -32.34
C ASP A 69 -4.47 15.46 -32.05
N ARG A 70 -4.61 14.44 -31.19
CA ARG A 70 -5.88 13.76 -30.89
C ARG A 70 -6.37 14.07 -29.48
N PRO A 71 -7.67 14.26 -29.25
CA PRO A 71 -8.22 14.35 -27.92
C PRO A 71 -8.13 13.00 -27.22
N ARG A 72 -7.83 13.02 -25.90
CA ARG A 72 -7.83 11.84 -25.04
C ARG A 72 -9.07 11.84 -24.16
N TYR A 73 -9.76 10.72 -24.15
CA TYR A 73 -10.92 10.48 -23.30
C TYR A 73 -10.65 9.33 -22.32
N MET A 74 -11.09 9.50 -21.09
CA MET A 74 -11.07 8.47 -20.03
C MET A 74 -12.28 8.70 -19.15
N MET A 75 -13.01 7.63 -18.84
CA MET A 75 -14.07 7.66 -17.83
C MET A 75 -13.54 7.12 -16.51
N LYS A 76 -13.83 7.85 -15.43
CA LYS A 76 -13.41 7.49 -14.08
C LYS A 76 -14.63 7.10 -13.26
N PHE A 77 -14.60 5.91 -12.69
CA PHE A 77 -15.63 5.41 -11.78
C PHE A 77 -15.02 5.21 -10.40
N LEU A 78 -15.73 5.68 -9.37
CA LEU A 78 -15.38 5.47 -7.98
C LEU A 78 -16.28 4.38 -7.39
N PHE A 79 -15.67 3.36 -6.81
CA PHE A 79 -16.36 2.32 -6.08
C PHE A 79 -16.01 2.40 -4.60
N ALA A 80 -17.05 2.45 -3.76
CA ALA A 80 -16.91 2.42 -2.32
C ALA A 80 -17.44 1.09 -1.77
N ARG A 81 -16.62 0.41 -0.96
CA ARG A 81 -17.08 -0.75 -0.22
C ARG A 81 -17.94 -0.28 0.97
N MET A 82 -19.17 -0.74 1.04
CA MET A 82 -20.15 -0.28 2.03
C MET A 82 -20.03 -0.99 3.37
N SER A 83 -19.44 -2.18 3.42
CA SER A 83 -19.21 -2.93 4.67
C SER A 83 -17.82 -3.55 4.66
N GLU A 84 -17.24 -3.73 5.84
CA GLU A 84 -16.00 -4.51 5.97
C GLU A 84 -16.28 -5.98 5.65
N PRO A 85 -15.34 -6.68 4.97
CA PRO A 85 -15.49 -8.12 4.77
C PRO A 85 -15.28 -8.83 6.12
N ASP A 86 -16.23 -9.67 6.46
CA ASP A 86 -16.28 -10.46 7.70
C ASP A 86 -15.68 -11.87 7.52
N ALA A 87 -15.50 -12.30 6.27
CA ALA A 87 -14.93 -13.60 5.92
C ALA A 87 -14.03 -13.51 4.69
N PRO A 88 -13.07 -14.44 4.55
CA PRO A 88 -12.29 -14.58 3.32
C PRO A 88 -13.18 -15.00 2.15
N THR A 89 -12.93 -14.42 0.98
CA THR A 89 -13.75 -14.64 -0.23
C THR A 89 -12.92 -15.01 -1.46
N TRP A 90 -11.58 -15.05 -1.34
CA TRP A 90 -10.74 -15.37 -2.49
C TRP A 90 -10.55 -16.88 -2.65
N ASP A 91 -10.81 -17.35 -3.84
CA ASP A 91 -10.31 -18.65 -4.28
C ASP A 91 -8.88 -18.45 -4.82
N THR A 92 -7.91 -18.91 -4.05
CA THR A 92 -6.50 -18.82 -4.45
C THR A 92 -6.09 -19.94 -5.40
N GLY A 93 -6.97 -20.89 -5.73
CA GLY A 93 -6.65 -22.05 -6.56
C GLY A 93 -5.48 -22.88 -6.02
N GLY A 94 -5.22 -22.83 -4.71
CA GLY A 94 -4.07 -23.49 -4.08
C GLY A 94 -2.74 -22.71 -4.24
N HIS A 95 -2.72 -21.57 -4.92
CA HIS A 95 -1.51 -20.75 -5.05
C HIS A 95 -1.09 -20.18 -3.69
N ARG A 96 0.20 -20.19 -3.44
CA ARG A 96 0.82 -19.57 -2.26
C ARG A 96 1.30 -18.18 -2.61
N TRP A 97 1.43 -17.34 -1.60
CA TRP A 97 2.08 -16.04 -1.76
C TRP A 97 3.54 -16.23 -2.20
N SER A 98 3.97 -15.45 -3.18
CA SER A 98 5.38 -15.27 -3.52
C SER A 98 5.71 -13.77 -3.60
N ASN A 99 6.91 -13.39 -3.24
CA ASN A 99 7.37 -11.99 -3.31
C ASN A 99 8.23 -11.75 -4.55
N ASP A 100 7.75 -12.16 -5.71
CA ASP A 100 8.50 -12.07 -6.97
C ASP A 100 8.73 -10.62 -7.42
N ALA A 101 7.90 -9.70 -6.94
CA ALA A 101 7.99 -8.27 -7.28
C ALA A 101 9.05 -7.50 -6.48
N GLY A 102 9.66 -8.10 -5.45
CA GLY A 102 10.71 -7.47 -4.65
C GLY A 102 10.30 -6.16 -3.96
N ASN A 103 9.02 -5.94 -3.72
CA ASN A 103 8.53 -4.72 -3.09
C ASN A 103 8.78 -4.69 -1.59
N GLY A 104 8.93 -3.49 -1.01
CA GLY A 104 9.25 -3.26 0.39
C GLY A 104 8.13 -3.60 1.39
N HIS A 105 7.00 -4.17 0.93
CA HIS A 105 5.83 -4.47 1.77
C HIS A 105 5.48 -5.97 1.75
N ALA A 106 6.48 -6.83 1.61
CA ALA A 106 6.28 -8.27 1.47
C ALA A 106 5.51 -8.91 2.63
N ALA A 107 5.83 -8.53 3.88
CA ALA A 107 5.14 -9.05 5.06
C ALA A 107 3.67 -8.64 5.06
N MET A 108 3.37 -7.36 4.82
CA MET A 108 1.99 -6.87 4.72
C MET A 108 1.20 -7.57 3.63
N HIS A 109 1.76 -7.69 2.42
CA HIS A 109 1.09 -8.34 1.29
C HIS A 109 0.82 -9.81 1.55
N ARG A 110 1.75 -10.52 2.18
CA ARG A 110 1.55 -11.90 2.61
C ARG A 110 0.38 -12.02 3.59
N HIS A 111 0.31 -11.16 4.60
CA HIS A 111 -0.80 -11.15 5.55
C HIS A 111 -2.15 -10.89 4.86
N MET A 112 -2.20 -9.96 3.92
CA MET A 112 -3.41 -9.68 3.14
C MET A 112 -3.81 -10.89 2.31
N TRP A 113 -2.87 -11.52 1.60
CA TRP A 113 -3.09 -12.72 0.80
C TRP A 113 -3.63 -13.88 1.64
N ASP A 114 -2.98 -14.14 2.78
CA ASP A 114 -3.35 -15.24 3.67
C ASP A 114 -4.73 -15.02 4.27
N TRP A 115 -5.04 -13.78 4.70
CA TRP A 115 -6.36 -13.45 5.21
C TRP A 115 -7.45 -13.65 4.15
N HIS A 116 -7.28 -13.10 2.95
CA HIS A 116 -8.27 -13.21 1.89
C HIS A 116 -8.44 -14.65 1.38
N GLY A 117 -7.37 -15.45 1.44
CA GLY A 117 -7.38 -16.85 1.08
C GLY A 117 -7.81 -17.80 2.22
N GLY A 118 -8.25 -17.30 3.36
CA GLY A 118 -8.73 -18.11 4.48
C GLY A 118 -7.62 -18.82 5.26
N ARG A 119 -6.38 -18.40 5.13
CA ARG A 119 -5.21 -18.99 5.79
C ARG A 119 -4.81 -18.31 7.11
N THR A 120 -5.73 -17.59 7.72
CA THR A 120 -5.50 -16.94 8.99
C THR A 120 -5.77 -17.91 10.12
N ASN A 121 -4.77 -18.55 10.66
CA ASN A 121 -4.71 -18.95 12.07
C ASN A 121 -3.49 -19.85 12.30
N GLY A 122 -2.39 -19.29 12.79
CA GLY A 122 -1.34 -20.03 13.50
C GLY A 122 -0.48 -21.02 12.68
N ASN A 123 -0.86 -21.32 11.47
CA ASN A 123 -0.11 -22.15 10.53
C ASN A 123 0.52 -21.29 9.41
N ALA A 124 0.97 -20.09 9.73
CA ALA A 124 1.99 -19.46 8.90
C ALA A 124 3.21 -20.39 9.01
N ALA A 125 3.17 -21.47 8.22
CA ALA A 125 4.35 -22.26 7.99
C ALA A 125 5.43 -21.25 7.63
N SER A 126 6.50 -21.28 8.36
CA SER A 126 7.73 -20.54 8.17
C SER A 126 8.35 -20.88 6.81
N ASP A 127 7.63 -20.58 5.72
CA ASP A 127 8.17 -20.64 4.38
C ASP A 127 9.01 -19.36 4.18
N GLY A 128 10.24 -19.42 4.68
CA GLY A 128 11.38 -18.73 4.09
C GLY A 128 11.44 -17.20 4.09
N GLY A 129 10.46 -16.50 4.62
CA GLY A 129 10.56 -15.08 4.89
C GLY A 129 11.36 -14.88 6.17
N GLY A 130 12.68 -14.95 6.06
CA GLY A 130 13.60 -14.89 7.19
C GLY A 130 13.24 -13.74 8.11
N SER A 131 13.07 -14.04 9.39
CA SER A 131 13.07 -13.07 10.49
C SER A 131 14.47 -12.44 10.60
N ASN A 132 14.86 -11.65 9.60
CA ASN A 132 16.12 -10.92 9.62
C ASN A 132 15.99 -9.68 10.52
N GLY A 133 15.70 -9.86 11.79
CA GLY A 133 15.69 -8.80 12.76
C GLY A 133 15.31 -9.34 14.14
N SER A 134 16.05 -8.93 15.17
CA SER A 134 15.61 -9.12 16.55
C SER A 134 14.36 -8.28 16.79
N VAL A 135 13.54 -8.63 17.80
CA VAL A 135 12.37 -7.84 18.19
C VAL A 135 12.75 -6.38 18.41
N SER A 136 13.88 -6.12 19.09
CA SER A 136 14.39 -4.77 19.34
C SER A 136 14.77 -4.01 18.07
N SER A 137 15.36 -4.67 17.07
CA SER A 137 15.70 -4.03 15.79
C SER A 137 14.45 -3.68 14.97
N LEU A 138 13.43 -4.55 14.98
CA LEU A 138 12.15 -4.27 14.32
C LEU A 138 11.41 -3.15 15.05
N ALA A 139 11.44 -3.12 16.39
CA ALA A 139 10.88 -2.06 17.21
C ALA A 139 11.52 -0.70 16.90
N ASP A 140 12.85 -0.64 16.83
CA ASP A 140 13.56 0.57 16.42
C ASP A 140 13.17 1.02 15.01
N THR A 141 13.01 0.10 14.07
CA THR A 141 12.56 0.42 12.71
C THR A 141 11.15 0.99 12.69
N VAL A 142 10.25 0.52 13.55
CA VAL A 142 8.89 1.09 13.67
C VAL A 142 8.94 2.55 14.13
N LEU A 143 9.81 2.87 15.08
CA LEU A 143 9.90 4.22 15.65
C LEU A 143 10.69 5.21 14.78
N ASN A 144 11.78 4.76 14.20
CA ASN A 144 12.80 5.64 13.63
C ASN A 144 13.05 5.39 12.13
N GLY A 145 12.46 4.34 11.57
CA GLY A 145 12.60 4.00 10.15
C GLY A 145 11.78 4.89 9.21
N SER A 146 11.94 4.65 7.92
CA SER A 146 11.03 5.21 6.92
C SER A 146 9.61 4.65 7.11
N GLU A 147 8.58 5.36 6.65
CA GLU A 147 7.19 4.89 6.73
C GLU A 147 7.02 3.48 6.13
N ALA A 148 7.65 3.21 4.99
CA ALA A 148 7.65 1.89 4.36
C ALA A 148 8.30 0.81 5.26
N GLY A 149 9.45 1.13 5.83
CA GLY A 149 10.17 0.24 6.75
C GLY A 149 9.37 -0.02 8.03
N ALA A 150 8.75 1.02 8.59
CA ALA A 150 7.93 0.92 9.79
C ALA A 150 6.71 0.01 9.58
N ILE A 151 6.02 0.14 8.44
CA ILE A 151 4.89 -0.74 8.08
C ILE A 151 5.36 -2.19 7.98
N ASP A 152 6.44 -2.48 7.24
CA ASP A 152 6.95 -3.85 7.09
C ASP A 152 7.41 -4.43 8.43
N ALA A 153 8.12 -3.65 9.24
CA ALA A 153 8.57 -4.05 10.57
C ALA A 153 7.40 -4.37 11.53
N ALA A 154 6.33 -3.56 11.48
CA ALA A 154 5.14 -3.81 12.28
C ALA A 154 4.48 -5.16 11.94
N TYR A 155 4.36 -5.49 10.65
CA TYR A 155 3.83 -6.79 10.21
C TYR A 155 4.74 -7.96 10.62
N ARG A 156 6.08 -7.78 10.55
CA ARG A 156 7.05 -8.79 11.02
C ARG A 156 6.99 -9.00 12.53
N LEU A 157 6.80 -7.95 13.31
CA LEU A 157 6.55 -8.07 14.75
C LEU A 157 5.28 -8.86 15.03
N GLY A 158 4.23 -8.65 14.22
CA GLY A 158 3.02 -9.47 14.26
C GLY A 158 3.27 -10.97 14.02
N ASP A 159 4.19 -11.31 13.11
CA ASP A 159 4.57 -12.72 12.83
C ASP A 159 5.27 -13.39 14.02
N LEU A 160 5.97 -12.63 14.85
CA LEU A 160 6.62 -13.16 16.07
C LEU A 160 5.62 -13.47 17.19
N GLY A 161 4.37 -13.04 17.03
CA GLY A 161 3.27 -13.37 17.95
C GLY A 161 3.53 -12.90 19.38
N SER A 162 3.29 -13.77 20.35
CA SER A 162 3.38 -13.42 21.78
C SER A 162 4.78 -12.98 22.23
N ALA A 163 5.83 -13.37 21.51
CA ALA A 163 7.19 -12.96 21.82
C ALA A 163 7.43 -11.46 21.63
N ALA A 164 6.69 -10.81 20.71
CA ALA A 164 6.81 -9.38 20.45
C ALA A 164 5.88 -8.51 21.31
N VAL A 165 4.93 -9.10 22.04
CA VAL A 165 3.91 -8.34 22.79
C VAL A 165 4.50 -7.34 23.80
N PRO A 166 5.52 -7.70 24.63
CA PRO A 166 6.10 -6.74 25.57
C PRO A 166 6.66 -5.50 24.86
N ASP A 167 7.40 -5.69 23.78
CA ASP A 167 8.01 -4.61 22.99
C ASP A 167 6.95 -3.76 22.29
N LEU A 168 5.90 -4.38 21.75
CA LEU A 168 4.78 -3.65 21.15
C LEU A 168 4.04 -2.77 22.18
N ILE A 169 3.91 -3.22 23.43
CA ILE A 169 3.33 -2.41 24.51
C ILE A 169 4.22 -1.20 24.83
N GLU A 170 5.55 -1.39 24.90
CA GLU A 170 6.48 -0.28 25.12
C GLU A 170 6.47 0.71 23.95
N LEU A 171 6.42 0.22 22.70
CA LEU A 171 6.28 1.07 21.50
C LEU A 171 5.03 1.96 21.57
N LEU A 172 3.88 1.39 21.95
CA LEU A 172 2.64 2.15 22.11
C LEU A 172 2.73 3.22 23.19
N LYS A 173 3.42 2.95 24.32
CA LYS A 173 3.64 3.92 25.37
C LYS A 173 4.53 5.07 24.91
N ASP A 174 5.60 4.77 24.18
CA ASP A 174 6.53 5.75 23.65
C ASP A 174 5.86 6.63 22.59
N ASP A 175 5.09 6.05 21.67
CA ASP A 175 4.35 6.77 20.64
C ASP A 175 3.24 7.66 21.23
N SER A 176 2.54 7.20 22.26
CA SER A 176 1.50 7.99 22.93
C SER A 176 2.05 9.20 23.68
N GLY A 177 3.32 9.18 24.09
CA GLY A 177 4.03 10.27 24.74
C GLY A 177 4.69 11.27 23.77
N ARG A 178 4.75 10.97 22.49
CA ARG A 178 5.35 11.90 21.52
C ARG A 178 4.46 13.09 21.25
N GLU A 179 5.05 14.29 21.29
CA GLU A 179 4.44 15.57 20.89
C GLU A 179 4.08 15.64 19.39
N TRP A 180 4.17 14.53 18.71
CA TRP A 180 3.91 14.39 17.28
C TRP A 180 2.50 14.84 16.87
N TRP A 181 1.51 14.55 17.70
CA TRP A 181 0.13 15.01 17.50
C TRP A 181 -0.01 16.53 17.62
N GLU A 182 0.76 17.16 18.51
CA GLU A 182 0.73 18.60 18.71
C GLU A 182 1.34 19.35 17.52
N GLN A 183 2.44 18.86 16.96
CA GLN A 183 3.03 19.43 15.75
C GLN A 183 2.11 19.29 14.52
N LYS A 184 1.41 18.17 14.37
CA LYS A 184 0.50 17.97 13.25
C LYS A 184 -0.75 18.85 13.37
N LEU A 185 -1.28 19.05 14.56
CA LEU A 185 -2.41 19.95 14.82
C LEU A 185 -2.04 21.44 14.68
N SER A 186 -0.81 21.81 14.96
CA SER A 186 -0.33 23.19 14.78
C SER A 186 -0.13 23.54 13.30
N SER A 187 0.34 22.58 12.49
CA SER A 187 0.55 22.80 11.05
C SER A 187 -0.76 22.89 10.25
N THR A 188 -1.87 22.36 10.79
CA THR A 188 -3.19 22.40 10.14
C THR A 188 -3.99 23.68 10.47
N LYS A 189 -3.60 24.42 11.49
CA LYS A 189 -4.25 25.68 11.89
C LYS A 189 -3.75 26.93 11.17
N GLY A 190 -2.81 26.78 10.26
CA GLY A 190 -2.18 27.88 9.51
C GLY A 190 -2.55 27.96 8.03
N LYS A 191 -3.67 27.36 7.60
CA LYS A 191 -4.16 27.51 6.21
C LYS A 191 -5.61 27.93 6.20
#